data_21049536affe131b1ca5072741e07ed1
#
_entry.id   21049536affe131b1ca5072741e07ed1
#
_cell.length_a   1.000
_cell.length_b   1.000
_cell.length_c   1.000
_cell.angle_alpha   90.00
_cell.angle_beta   90.00
_cell.angle_gamma   90.00
#
_symmetry.space_group_name_H-M   'P 1'
#
loop_
_entity.id
_entity.type
_entity.pdbx_description
1 polymer ?
#
loop_
_entity_poly.entity_id
_entity_poly.type
_entity_poly.pdbx_seq_one_letter_code
_entity_poly.pdbx_strand_id
1 'polypeptide(L)'
;IDNCPAYAYGALAVALERRGVHTNAFMPYAEALEPFAEWFAQLWAESLGKDGQGQTPARALGATDQHSQLQLYRAGPHDTMVTLVHPTARDDREIPAVDVEGLAYLGDATLGDLLDAEFEATEASLAAADKPSIRVELDRVDERGIGDLLVSFEAACIMAGELMGVETFTQPAVEWGKNAARGLLGGEETAEAAAVRNKHNYLIE
;
A
#
# COMPACT_ATOMS: atom_id res chain seq x y z
N ILE A 1 11.31 -14.75 -13.73
CA ILE A 1 11.21 -13.93 -12.52
C ILE A 1 12.44 -13.03 -12.42
N ASP A 2 13.66 -13.56 -12.58
CA ASP A 2 14.93 -12.83 -12.36
C ASP A 2 15.11 -11.56 -13.21
N ASN A 3 14.36 -11.43 -14.31
CA ASN A 3 14.42 -10.28 -15.22
C ASN A 3 13.12 -9.45 -15.27
N CYS A 4 12.18 -9.69 -14.35
CA CYS A 4 10.92 -8.97 -14.29
C CYS A 4 10.62 -8.53 -12.85
N PRO A 5 10.93 -7.27 -12.49
CA PRO A 5 10.72 -6.74 -11.13
C PRO A 5 9.27 -6.86 -10.65
N ALA A 6 8.30 -6.66 -11.55
CA ALA A 6 6.88 -6.79 -11.25
C ALA A 6 6.52 -8.22 -10.78
N TYR A 7 7.01 -9.24 -11.48
CA TYR A 7 6.79 -10.63 -11.11
C TYR A 7 7.53 -11.00 -9.83
N ALA A 8 8.73 -10.46 -9.63
CA ALA A 8 9.49 -10.65 -8.40
C ALA A 8 8.74 -10.06 -7.18
N TYR A 9 8.14 -8.88 -7.34
CA TYR A 9 7.31 -8.26 -6.31
C TYR A 9 6.11 -9.14 -5.93
N GLY A 10 5.32 -9.59 -6.92
CA GLY A 10 4.16 -10.45 -6.69
C GLY A 10 4.55 -11.77 -6.00
N ALA A 11 5.62 -12.41 -6.46
CA ALA A 11 6.12 -13.65 -5.87
C ALA A 11 6.61 -13.46 -4.42
N LEU A 12 7.31 -12.36 -4.15
CA LEU A 12 7.79 -12.04 -2.80
C LEU A 12 6.63 -11.75 -1.84
N ALA A 13 5.63 -10.99 -2.28
CA ALA A 13 4.44 -10.70 -1.49
C ALA A 13 3.72 -11.99 -1.06
N VAL A 14 3.51 -12.93 -1.99
CA VAL A 14 2.90 -14.24 -1.68
C VAL A 14 3.80 -15.09 -0.75
N ALA A 15 5.13 -15.07 -0.97
CA ALA A 15 6.05 -15.79 -0.11
C ALA A 15 6.06 -15.24 1.34
N LEU A 16 5.93 -13.94 1.50
CA LEU A 16 5.81 -13.27 2.79
C LEU A 16 4.45 -13.56 3.44
N GLU A 17 3.36 -13.50 2.70
CA GLU A 17 2.03 -13.84 3.20
C GLU A 17 1.99 -15.26 3.79
N ARG A 18 2.54 -16.24 3.08
CA ARG A 18 2.67 -17.62 3.56
C ARG A 18 3.51 -17.77 4.83
N ARG A 19 4.26 -16.74 5.20
CA ARG A 19 5.05 -16.65 6.45
C ARG A 19 4.38 -15.80 7.54
N GLY A 20 3.11 -15.39 7.32
CA GLY A 20 2.34 -14.62 8.28
C GLY A 20 2.43 -13.10 8.11
N VAL A 21 2.97 -12.61 7.00
CA VAL A 21 2.98 -11.18 6.67
C VAL A 21 1.69 -10.85 5.93
N HIS A 22 0.66 -10.44 6.67
CA HIS A 22 -0.70 -10.25 6.16
C HIS A 22 -1.05 -8.81 5.81
N THR A 23 -0.12 -7.88 5.99
CA THR A 23 -0.29 -6.46 5.63
C THR A 23 0.77 -6.04 4.62
N ASN A 24 0.37 -5.30 3.60
CA ASN A 24 1.25 -4.65 2.63
C ASN A 24 1.02 -3.14 2.72
N ALA A 25 1.90 -2.45 3.45
CA ALA A 25 1.85 -1.00 3.60
C ALA A 25 2.52 -0.33 2.40
N PHE A 26 1.74 0.35 1.57
CA PHE A 26 2.22 1.08 0.39
C PHE A 26 2.48 2.53 0.75
N MET A 27 3.75 2.94 0.75
CA MET A 27 4.24 4.21 1.29
C MET A 27 5.09 4.97 0.26
N PRO A 28 4.46 5.76 -0.63
CA PRO A 28 5.19 6.62 -1.56
C PRO A 28 5.76 7.87 -0.86
N TYR A 29 6.97 8.26 -1.25
CA TYR A 29 7.64 9.50 -0.82
C TYR A 29 7.41 10.64 -1.82
N ALA A 30 6.16 10.82 -2.19
CA ALA A 30 5.68 11.94 -2.98
C ALA A 30 4.17 12.09 -2.77
N GLU A 31 3.72 13.29 -2.36
CA GLU A 31 2.31 13.61 -2.17
C GLU A 31 1.47 13.35 -3.43
N ALA A 32 2.01 13.64 -4.61
CA ALA A 32 1.35 13.37 -5.89
C ALA A 32 1.05 11.87 -6.14
N LEU A 33 1.68 10.96 -5.39
CA LEU A 33 1.42 9.51 -5.44
C LEU A 33 0.43 9.02 -4.38
N GLU A 34 -0.13 9.89 -3.54
CA GLU A 34 -1.15 9.51 -2.55
C GLU A 34 -2.37 8.83 -3.22
N PRO A 35 -2.94 9.38 -4.32
CA PRO A 35 -4.02 8.69 -5.05
C PRO A 35 -3.60 7.35 -5.65
N PHE A 36 -2.30 7.20 -5.98
CA PHE A 36 -1.78 5.92 -6.45
C PHE A 36 -1.78 4.85 -5.35
N ALA A 37 -1.47 5.22 -4.12
CA ALA A 37 -1.57 4.29 -2.98
C ALA A 37 -3.02 3.83 -2.75
N GLU A 38 -4.01 4.70 -3.01
CA GLU A 38 -5.43 4.33 -2.98
C GLU A 38 -5.80 3.34 -4.08
N TRP A 39 -5.34 3.60 -5.31
CA TRP A 39 -5.52 2.71 -6.45
C TRP A 39 -4.87 1.34 -6.21
N PHE A 40 -3.62 1.32 -5.70
CA PHE A 40 -2.94 0.08 -5.33
C PHE A 40 -3.73 -0.72 -4.30
N ALA A 41 -4.28 -0.05 -3.28
CA ALA A 41 -5.08 -0.71 -2.25
C ALA A 41 -6.32 -1.39 -2.84
N GLN A 42 -7.01 -0.74 -3.77
CA GLN A 42 -8.14 -1.33 -4.48
C GLN A 42 -7.69 -2.52 -5.34
N LEU A 43 -6.68 -2.33 -6.19
CA LEU A 43 -6.16 -3.39 -7.05
C LEU A 43 -5.82 -4.65 -6.24
N TRP A 44 -5.03 -4.48 -5.18
CA TRP A 44 -4.52 -5.59 -4.37
C TRP A 44 -5.63 -6.32 -3.60
N ALA A 45 -6.51 -5.55 -2.94
CA ALA A 45 -7.59 -6.11 -2.15
C ALA A 45 -8.63 -6.85 -2.99
N GLU A 46 -9.14 -6.22 -4.05
CA GLU A 46 -10.20 -6.81 -4.88
C GLU A 46 -9.71 -8.00 -5.71
N SER A 47 -8.48 -7.94 -6.18
CA SER A 47 -7.93 -9.02 -7.02
C SER A 47 -7.49 -10.23 -6.21
N LEU A 48 -6.91 -10.06 -5.02
CA LEU A 48 -6.25 -11.12 -4.26
C LEU A 48 -7.01 -11.57 -3.01
N GLY A 49 -7.91 -10.75 -2.46
CA GLY A 49 -8.65 -11.05 -1.24
C GLY A 49 -9.73 -12.13 -1.46
N LYS A 50 -9.33 -13.38 -1.63
CA LYS A 50 -10.22 -14.51 -1.95
C LYS A 50 -9.81 -15.79 -1.21
N ASP A 51 -10.77 -16.65 -0.94
CA ASP A 51 -10.54 -17.98 -0.37
C ASP A 51 -9.73 -17.98 0.94
N GLY A 52 -9.89 -16.92 1.74
CA GLY A 52 -9.16 -16.74 3.00
C GLY A 52 -7.69 -16.33 2.83
N GLN A 53 -7.29 -15.94 1.64
CA GLN A 53 -5.96 -15.43 1.28
C GLN A 53 -6.01 -13.95 0.95
N GLY A 54 -4.86 -13.32 0.83
CA GLY A 54 -4.67 -11.93 0.44
C GLY A 54 -4.16 -11.06 1.59
N GLN A 55 -3.18 -10.23 1.28
CA GLN A 55 -2.68 -9.23 2.22
C GLN A 55 -3.63 -8.03 2.27
N THR A 56 -3.82 -7.48 3.46
CA THR A 56 -4.51 -6.20 3.64
C THR A 56 -3.60 -5.07 3.14
N PRO A 57 -3.97 -4.33 2.10
CA PRO A 57 -3.21 -3.16 1.68
C PRO A 57 -3.47 -2.00 2.63
N ALA A 58 -2.41 -1.49 3.25
CA ALA A 58 -2.45 -0.28 4.07
C ALA A 58 -1.89 0.89 3.27
N ARG A 59 -2.56 2.03 3.32
CA ARG A 59 -2.08 3.26 2.68
C ARG A 59 -1.27 4.06 3.68
N ALA A 60 -0.12 4.55 3.23
CA ALA A 60 0.73 5.45 3.98
C ALA A 60 1.34 6.48 3.03
N LEU A 61 1.81 7.60 3.56
CA LEU A 61 2.49 8.65 2.83
C LEU A 61 3.80 9.01 3.54
N GLY A 62 4.93 8.83 2.88
CA GLY A 62 6.21 9.35 3.35
C GLY A 62 6.35 10.84 3.01
N ALA A 63 6.86 11.70 3.93
CA ALA A 63 7.28 11.34 5.29
C ALA A 63 6.17 11.45 6.35
N THR A 64 4.97 11.89 5.98
CA THR A 64 3.85 12.20 6.89
C THR A 64 3.54 11.03 7.83
N ASP A 65 3.40 9.82 7.29
CA ASP A 65 3.01 8.65 8.07
C ASP A 65 4.17 7.95 8.79
N GLN A 66 5.38 8.46 8.70
CA GLN A 66 6.42 8.12 9.66
C GLN A 66 6.01 8.50 11.08
N HIS A 67 5.27 9.60 11.22
CA HIS A 67 4.82 10.14 12.51
C HIS A 67 3.48 9.55 13.00
N SER A 68 2.84 8.69 12.21
CA SER A 68 1.58 8.05 12.58
C SER A 68 1.65 6.52 12.62
N GLN A 69 2.34 5.88 11.66
CA GLN A 69 2.27 4.43 11.44
C GLN A 69 3.62 3.72 11.62
N LEU A 70 4.76 4.39 11.42
CA LEU A 70 6.08 3.74 11.43
C LEU A 70 6.41 3.04 12.76
N GLN A 71 5.93 3.58 13.89
CA GLN A 71 6.10 2.92 15.19
C GLN A 71 5.56 1.49 15.18
N LEU A 72 4.37 1.29 14.59
CA LEU A 72 3.76 -0.04 14.46
C LEU A 72 4.55 -0.92 13.48
N TYR A 73 4.91 -0.40 12.31
CA TYR A 73 5.63 -1.16 11.30
C TYR A 73 7.00 -1.64 11.79
N ARG A 74 7.71 -0.78 12.51
CA ARG A 74 9.05 -1.08 13.02
C ARG A 74 9.07 -1.93 14.28
N ALA A 75 8.21 -1.65 15.26
CA ALA A 75 8.26 -2.25 16.60
C ALA A 75 7.07 -3.17 16.91
N GLY A 76 6.06 -3.21 16.05
CA GLY A 76 4.90 -4.07 16.20
C GLY A 76 5.15 -5.52 15.73
N PRO A 77 4.07 -6.28 15.47
CA PRO A 77 4.17 -7.66 14.98
C PRO A 77 4.96 -7.77 13.67
N HIS A 78 5.49 -8.98 13.37
CA HIS A 78 6.14 -9.29 12.09
C HIS A 78 5.10 -9.72 11.03
N ASP A 79 4.06 -8.93 10.83
CA ASP A 79 2.93 -9.22 9.95
C ASP A 79 2.75 -8.20 8.82
N THR A 80 3.66 -7.23 8.72
CA THR A 80 3.60 -6.14 7.76
C THR A 80 4.87 -6.07 6.92
N MET A 81 4.74 -6.05 5.59
CA MET A 81 5.77 -5.59 4.67
C MET A 81 5.51 -4.13 4.30
N VAL A 82 6.56 -3.36 4.07
CA VAL A 82 6.44 -1.95 3.66
C VAL A 82 6.98 -1.78 2.24
N THR A 83 6.13 -1.33 1.33
CA THR A 83 6.50 -0.98 -0.05
C THR A 83 6.79 0.51 -0.11
N LEU A 84 8.07 0.87 -0.18
CA LEU A 84 8.56 2.24 -0.23
C LEU A 84 8.73 2.66 -1.70
N VAL A 85 7.99 3.66 -2.17
CA VAL A 85 8.12 4.18 -3.54
C VAL A 85 8.86 5.50 -3.51
N HIS A 86 10.02 5.56 -4.18
CA HIS A 86 10.94 6.67 -4.14
C HIS A 86 11.15 7.29 -5.53
N PRO A 87 10.60 8.48 -5.81
CA PRO A 87 10.97 9.26 -6.98
C PRO A 87 12.38 9.83 -6.84
N THR A 88 13.28 9.51 -7.78
CA THR A 88 14.68 9.95 -7.73
C THR A 88 14.89 11.35 -8.29
N ALA A 89 13.96 11.86 -9.11
CA ALA A 89 14.00 13.23 -9.63
C ALA A 89 12.68 13.96 -9.32
N ARG A 90 12.82 15.19 -8.85
CA ARG A 90 11.70 16.08 -8.49
C ARG A 90 12.07 17.53 -8.76
N ASP A 91 11.07 18.40 -8.84
CA ASP A 91 11.28 19.84 -8.77
C ASP A 91 11.54 20.19 -7.31
N ASP A 92 12.68 20.79 -7.04
CA ASP A 92 13.19 20.94 -5.69
C ASP A 92 13.26 22.42 -5.26
N ARG A 93 13.38 22.66 -3.97
CA ARG A 93 13.49 24.00 -3.39
C ARG A 93 14.50 24.00 -2.25
N GLU A 94 15.34 25.02 -2.27
CA GLU A 94 16.27 25.29 -1.16
C GLU A 94 15.52 25.57 0.14
N ILE A 95 16.03 25.04 1.23
CA ILE A 95 15.57 25.38 2.57
C ILE A 95 16.22 26.72 2.94
N PRO A 96 15.44 27.78 3.23
CA PRO A 96 16.01 29.05 3.66
C PRO A 96 16.86 28.86 4.92
N ALA A 97 17.99 29.56 4.99
CA ALA A 97 18.80 29.59 6.21
C ALA A 97 17.95 30.08 7.39
N VAL A 98 17.80 29.24 8.41
CA VAL A 98 17.01 29.53 9.60
C VAL A 98 17.92 29.52 10.81
N ASP A 99 17.99 30.66 11.50
CA ASP A 99 18.71 30.78 12.78
C ASP A 99 17.84 30.25 13.92
N VAL A 100 17.60 28.93 13.92
CA VAL A 100 16.86 28.23 14.97
C VAL A 100 17.77 27.17 15.56
N GLU A 101 17.89 27.20 16.89
CA GLU A 101 18.69 26.21 17.61
C GLU A 101 18.22 24.77 17.29
N GLY A 102 19.15 23.90 16.91
CA GLY A 102 18.88 22.52 16.55
C GLY A 102 18.51 22.28 15.08
N LEU A 103 18.29 23.33 14.26
CA LEU A 103 18.01 23.19 12.83
C LEU A 103 19.16 23.62 11.90
N ALA A 104 20.31 23.95 12.45
CA ALA A 104 21.47 24.39 11.66
C ALA A 104 21.95 23.34 10.63
N TYR A 105 21.68 22.07 10.86
CA TYR A 105 22.01 20.97 9.92
C TYR A 105 21.20 21.00 8.63
N LEU A 106 20.11 21.76 8.57
CA LEU A 106 19.29 21.96 7.37
C LEU A 106 19.83 23.07 6.46
N GLY A 107 20.82 23.84 6.93
CA GLY A 107 21.44 24.87 6.12
C GLY A 107 22.06 24.28 4.86
N ASP A 108 21.87 24.93 3.72
CA ASP A 108 22.35 24.52 2.39
C ASP A 108 21.68 23.24 1.83
N ALA A 109 20.68 22.66 2.51
CA ALA A 109 19.90 21.52 2.01
C ALA A 109 18.67 21.99 1.23
N THR A 110 18.15 21.09 0.41
CA THR A 110 16.86 21.27 -0.24
C THR A 110 15.74 20.47 0.49
N LEU A 111 14.49 20.74 0.17
CA LEU A 111 13.37 19.93 0.66
C LEU A 111 13.47 18.48 0.13
N GLY A 112 14.02 18.31 -1.07
CA GLY A 112 14.29 16.99 -1.64
C GLY A 112 15.36 16.24 -0.86
N ASP A 113 16.49 16.89 -0.52
CA ASP A 113 17.53 16.28 0.30
C ASP A 113 17.00 15.81 1.66
N LEU A 114 16.12 16.61 2.28
CA LEU A 114 15.48 16.24 3.54
C LEU A 114 14.59 15.00 3.36
N LEU A 115 13.74 14.98 2.34
CA LEU A 115 12.83 13.87 2.06
C LEU A 115 13.60 12.59 1.72
N ASP A 116 14.71 12.69 0.98
CA ASP A 116 15.58 11.56 0.66
C ASP A 116 16.27 11.02 1.92
N ALA A 117 16.74 11.90 2.81
CA ALA A 117 17.32 11.48 4.09
C ALA A 117 16.29 10.76 4.98
N GLU A 118 15.05 11.23 5.02
CA GLU A 118 13.97 10.59 5.77
C GLU A 118 13.58 9.24 5.16
N PHE A 119 13.57 9.12 3.84
CA PHE A 119 13.36 7.87 3.12
C PHE A 119 14.44 6.84 3.48
N GLU A 120 15.71 7.19 3.30
CA GLU A 120 16.86 6.31 3.60
C GLU A 120 16.88 5.88 5.07
N ALA A 121 16.61 6.81 5.99
CA ALA A 121 16.56 6.53 7.42
C ALA A 121 15.41 5.56 7.76
N THR A 122 14.25 5.70 7.12
CA THR A 122 13.11 4.82 7.34
C THR A 122 13.38 3.41 6.84
N GLU A 123 13.89 3.27 5.62
CA GLU A 123 14.27 1.97 5.07
C GLU A 123 15.32 1.27 5.93
N ALA A 124 16.40 1.97 6.29
CA ALA A 124 17.43 1.44 7.16
C ALA A 124 16.89 1.05 8.56
N SER A 125 15.97 1.83 9.08
CA SER A 125 15.31 1.56 10.37
C SER A 125 14.46 0.27 10.33
N LEU A 126 13.74 0.03 9.25
CA LEU A 126 12.98 -1.20 9.04
C LEU A 126 13.91 -2.41 8.92
N ALA A 127 14.95 -2.30 8.09
CA ALA A 127 15.95 -3.35 7.92
C ALA A 127 16.66 -3.70 9.25
N ALA A 128 17.04 -2.70 10.06
CA ALA A 128 17.65 -2.89 11.36
C ALA A 128 16.72 -3.58 12.39
N ALA A 129 15.42 -3.60 12.12
CA ALA A 129 14.41 -4.28 12.93
C ALA A 129 13.93 -5.61 12.32
N ASP A 130 14.64 -6.11 11.31
CA ASP A 130 14.30 -7.33 10.54
C ASP A 130 12.89 -7.27 9.91
N LYS A 131 12.38 -6.07 9.61
CA LYS A 131 11.07 -5.90 8.99
C LYS A 131 11.19 -5.95 7.46
N PRO A 132 10.35 -6.73 6.78
CA PRO A 132 10.40 -6.82 5.33
C PRO A 132 9.99 -5.50 4.70
N SER A 133 10.85 -4.97 3.83
CA SER A 133 10.56 -3.80 3.01
C SER A 133 11.03 -4.02 1.57
N ILE A 134 10.37 -3.34 0.64
CA ILE A 134 10.71 -3.33 -0.78
C ILE A 134 10.86 -1.87 -1.21
N ARG A 135 11.99 -1.53 -1.83
CA ARG A 135 12.20 -0.25 -2.49
C ARG A 135 11.75 -0.36 -3.95
N VAL A 136 10.89 0.55 -4.36
CA VAL A 136 10.50 0.77 -5.76
C VAL A 136 10.99 2.14 -6.17
N GLU A 137 11.98 2.18 -7.02
CA GLU A 137 12.51 3.45 -7.55
C GLU A 137 11.73 3.87 -8.80
N LEU A 138 11.43 5.14 -8.88
CA LEU A 138 10.75 5.80 -9.98
C LEU A 138 11.60 6.98 -10.42
N ASP A 139 11.87 7.13 -11.72
CA ASP A 139 12.68 8.25 -12.21
C ASP A 139 12.04 9.59 -11.84
N ARG A 140 10.76 9.78 -12.17
CA ARG A 140 9.98 10.99 -11.88
C ARG A 140 8.49 10.67 -11.79
N VAL A 141 7.75 11.48 -11.02
CA VAL A 141 6.27 11.44 -11.03
C VAL A 141 5.78 12.26 -12.22
N ASP A 142 5.58 11.59 -13.35
CA ASP A 142 5.01 12.11 -14.58
C ASP A 142 4.13 11.04 -15.25
N GLU A 143 3.57 11.33 -16.42
CA GLU A 143 2.67 10.42 -17.13
C GLU A 143 3.33 9.08 -17.44
N ARG A 144 4.63 9.08 -17.77
CA ARG A 144 5.39 7.87 -18.02
C ARG A 144 5.62 7.07 -16.75
N GLY A 145 6.11 7.72 -15.70
CA GLY A 145 6.38 7.08 -14.42
C GLY A 145 5.11 6.47 -13.81
N ILE A 146 3.98 7.17 -13.90
CA ILE A 146 2.69 6.62 -13.47
C ILE A 146 2.29 5.41 -14.34
N GLY A 147 2.48 5.47 -15.65
CA GLY A 147 2.23 4.32 -16.54
C GLY A 147 3.09 3.11 -16.20
N ASP A 148 4.37 3.32 -15.93
CA ASP A 148 5.32 2.28 -15.54
C ASP A 148 4.90 1.62 -14.20
N LEU A 149 4.46 2.41 -13.21
CA LEU A 149 3.93 1.90 -11.94
C LEU A 149 2.63 1.10 -12.14
N LEU A 150 1.67 1.64 -12.91
CA LEU A 150 0.39 0.96 -13.19
C LEU A 150 0.64 -0.44 -13.76
N VAL A 151 1.36 -0.52 -14.86
CA VAL A 151 1.66 -1.81 -15.53
C VAL A 151 2.45 -2.75 -14.62
N SER A 152 3.39 -2.21 -13.85
CA SER A 152 4.21 -3.03 -12.95
C SER A 152 3.37 -3.67 -11.83
N PHE A 153 2.49 -2.91 -11.20
CA PHE A 153 1.66 -3.44 -10.11
C PHE A 153 0.49 -4.30 -10.61
N GLU A 154 -0.06 -4.03 -11.80
CA GLU A 154 -1.01 -4.92 -12.45
C GLU A 154 -0.37 -6.28 -12.75
N ALA A 155 0.83 -6.29 -13.33
CA ALA A 155 1.58 -7.53 -13.60
C ALA A 155 1.98 -8.26 -12.30
N ALA A 156 2.37 -7.53 -11.25
CA ALA A 156 2.66 -8.10 -9.94
C ALA A 156 1.41 -8.75 -9.31
N CYS A 157 0.26 -8.10 -9.44
CA CYS A 157 -1.02 -8.59 -8.95
C CYS A 157 -1.44 -9.89 -9.68
N ILE A 158 -1.33 -9.92 -11.01
CA ILE A 158 -1.61 -11.12 -11.80
C ILE A 158 -0.70 -12.28 -11.37
N MET A 159 0.61 -12.02 -11.22
CA MET A 159 1.57 -13.03 -10.77
C MET A 159 1.22 -13.55 -9.37
N ALA A 160 0.86 -12.64 -8.44
CA ALA A 160 0.46 -13.03 -7.11
C ALA A 160 -0.80 -13.92 -7.14
N GLY A 161 -1.82 -13.55 -7.90
CA GLY A 161 -3.04 -14.31 -8.06
C GLY A 161 -2.82 -15.71 -8.63
N GLU A 162 -1.97 -15.86 -9.63
CA GLU A 162 -1.55 -17.16 -10.19
C GLU A 162 -0.86 -18.03 -9.12
N LEU A 163 0.04 -17.47 -8.34
CA LEU A 163 0.74 -18.19 -7.28
C LEU A 163 -0.17 -18.58 -6.09
N MET A 164 -1.21 -17.80 -5.85
CA MET A 164 -2.23 -18.06 -4.83
C MET A 164 -3.29 -19.04 -5.34
N GLY A 165 -3.45 -19.15 -6.65
CA GLY A 165 -4.49 -19.96 -7.29
C GLY A 165 -5.88 -19.33 -7.18
N VAL A 166 -5.97 -17.99 -7.13
CA VAL A 166 -7.23 -17.25 -7.06
C VAL A 166 -7.61 -16.63 -8.40
N GLU A 167 -8.93 -16.45 -8.63
CA GLU A 167 -9.44 -15.76 -9.83
C GLU A 167 -9.26 -14.24 -9.68
N THR A 168 -8.20 -13.71 -10.29
CA THR A 168 -7.74 -12.32 -10.10
C THR A 168 -8.73 -11.28 -10.64
N PHE A 169 -9.49 -11.62 -11.69
CA PHE A 169 -10.33 -10.66 -12.43
C PHE A 169 -11.79 -10.62 -11.99
N THR A 170 -12.14 -11.24 -10.86
CA THR A 170 -13.48 -11.23 -10.29
C THR A 170 -13.46 -10.72 -8.86
N GLN A 171 -14.60 -10.18 -8.37
CA GLN A 171 -14.77 -9.73 -6.99
C GLN A 171 -16.14 -10.13 -6.43
N PRO A 172 -16.42 -11.44 -6.26
CA PRO A 172 -17.75 -11.92 -5.90
C PRO A 172 -18.25 -11.40 -4.54
N ALA A 173 -17.37 -11.13 -3.60
CA ALA A 173 -17.76 -10.63 -2.27
C ALA A 173 -18.39 -9.22 -2.33
N VAL A 174 -18.03 -8.40 -3.30
CA VAL A 174 -18.61 -7.06 -3.49
C VAL A 174 -20.04 -7.15 -4.02
N GLU A 175 -20.37 -8.16 -4.81
CA GLU A 175 -21.72 -8.36 -5.37
C GLU A 175 -22.74 -8.68 -4.28
N TRP A 176 -22.33 -9.36 -3.20
CA TRP A 176 -23.20 -9.65 -2.06
C TRP A 176 -23.84 -8.37 -1.49
N GLY A 177 -23.04 -7.35 -1.23
CA GLY A 177 -23.52 -6.06 -0.70
C GLY A 177 -24.44 -5.33 -1.68
N LYS A 178 -24.13 -5.36 -2.99
CA LYS A 178 -24.97 -4.75 -4.03
C LYS A 178 -26.33 -5.44 -4.14
N ASN A 179 -26.38 -6.78 -4.06
CA ASN A 179 -27.62 -7.55 -4.07
C ASN A 179 -28.45 -7.26 -2.82
N ALA A 180 -27.84 -7.21 -1.64
CA ALA A 180 -28.50 -6.83 -0.41
C ALA A 180 -29.13 -5.43 -0.52
N ALA A 181 -28.36 -4.43 -0.96
CA ALA A 181 -28.83 -3.06 -1.11
C ALA A 181 -30.00 -2.94 -2.10
N ARG A 182 -29.92 -3.63 -3.23
CA ARG A 182 -31.00 -3.66 -4.23
C ARG A 182 -32.33 -4.22 -3.64
N GLY A 183 -32.24 -5.33 -2.91
CA GLY A 183 -33.43 -5.93 -2.27
C GLY A 183 -33.97 -5.07 -1.13
N LEU A 184 -33.13 -4.37 -0.38
CA LEU A 184 -33.53 -3.45 0.70
C LEU A 184 -34.25 -2.20 0.16
N LEU A 185 -33.90 -1.74 -1.03
CA LEU A 185 -34.49 -0.58 -1.70
C LEU A 185 -35.81 -0.90 -2.47
N GLY A 186 -36.35 -2.09 -2.31
CA GLY A 186 -37.64 -2.48 -2.92
C GLY A 186 -37.48 -3.09 -4.32
N GLY A 187 -36.29 -3.52 -4.70
CA GLY A 187 -36.06 -4.40 -5.85
C GLY A 187 -36.56 -5.83 -5.59
N GLU A 188 -36.14 -6.74 -6.46
CA GLU A 188 -36.40 -8.16 -6.26
C GLU A 188 -35.80 -8.65 -4.93
N GLU A 189 -36.58 -9.46 -4.20
CA GLU A 189 -36.11 -10.01 -2.92
C GLU A 189 -34.92 -10.94 -3.14
N THR A 190 -33.86 -10.68 -2.40
CA THR A 190 -32.62 -11.46 -2.47
C THR A 190 -32.32 -12.14 -1.14
N ALA A 191 -31.59 -13.24 -1.17
CA ALA A 191 -31.18 -13.94 0.05
C ALA A 191 -30.33 -13.04 0.96
N GLU A 192 -29.52 -12.18 0.36
CA GLU A 192 -28.66 -11.21 1.04
C GLU A 192 -29.49 -10.13 1.76
N ALA A 193 -30.55 -9.61 1.12
CA ALA A 193 -31.46 -8.65 1.75
C ALA A 193 -32.23 -9.30 2.95
N ALA A 194 -32.64 -10.53 2.79
CA ALA A 194 -33.24 -11.29 3.89
C ALA A 194 -32.27 -11.49 5.05
N ALA A 195 -31.03 -11.83 4.77
CA ALA A 195 -29.99 -11.96 5.79
C ALA A 195 -29.74 -10.66 6.56
N VAL A 196 -29.74 -9.50 5.86
CA VAL A 196 -29.59 -8.19 6.52
C VAL A 196 -30.78 -7.90 7.44
N ARG A 197 -32.02 -8.21 7.03
CA ARG A 197 -33.21 -7.98 7.86
C ARG A 197 -33.24 -8.88 9.12
N ASN A 198 -32.64 -10.06 9.03
CA ASN A 198 -32.59 -11.05 10.12
C ASN A 198 -31.33 -10.95 10.98
N LYS A 199 -30.41 -9.99 10.72
CA LYS A 199 -29.18 -9.84 11.50
C LYS A 199 -29.49 -9.46 12.96
N HIS A 200 -28.72 -10.02 13.88
CA HIS A 200 -28.76 -9.59 15.28
C HIS A 200 -27.89 -8.33 15.45
N ASN A 201 -28.47 -7.31 16.08
CA ASN A 201 -27.72 -6.09 16.45
C ASN A 201 -27.31 -6.21 17.93
N TYR A 202 -26.01 -6.13 18.20
CA TYR A 202 -25.48 -5.97 19.55
C TYR A 202 -25.29 -4.48 19.79
N LEU A 203 -26.04 -3.91 20.76
CA LEU A 203 -25.83 -2.54 21.23
C LEU A 203 -24.93 -2.61 22.45
N ILE A 204 -23.87 -1.79 22.46
CA ILE A 204 -23.08 -1.52 23.66
C ILE A 204 -23.67 -0.23 24.25
N GLU A 205 -24.31 -0.36 25.42
CA GLU A 205 -24.81 0.77 26.20
C GLU A 205 -23.71 1.36 27.08
#